data_b495fa3bec7358dda820f885a1233398
#
_entry.id   b495fa3bec7358dda820f885a1233398
#
_cell.length_a   1.000
_cell.length_b   1.000
_cell.length_c   1.000
_cell.angle_alpha   90.00
_cell.angle_beta   90.00
_cell.angle_gamma   90.00
#
_symmetry.space_group_name_H-M   'P 1'
#
loop_
_entity.id
_entity.type
_entity.pdbx_description
1 polymer ?
#
loop_
_entity_poly.entity_id
_entity_poly.type
_entity_poly.pdbx_seq_one_letter_code
_entity_poly.pdbx_strand_id
1 'polypeptide(L)'
;EKSIKDVTDALQSNLKRFNPIFMMADSGARGSMNQIRQLAGMRGLMADTNGRTIEIPIKANFREGLSALEYFISSRGARKGMTDTALRTADSGYLTRRMVDVCQDVIIREFDCGSTNGSWKGDYYEKGQLIDSFANRIRGRYPVHDITDPQTGELLHSKDVMLREDDAKKFLAHGIDKVYVRSVLGCKARSGVCAKCYGMNLATSELVNPGEAVGIIAAQSIGEPGTQLTMRTFHTGGVAGDDITQGLPRVEELFEARKPKKMAQISEIDGVADVDDSHKTALRNITITADDGEVKQYQVPYSVGLKVEHGKRVKKGDPITDGALNPHDVLRISGVEAVQDYLTQGVLAVYRQQGVDINEKHIEVIIRQMMRKVRVEEPGD
;
A
#
# COMPACT_ATOMS: atom_id res chain seq x y z
N GLU A 1 24.92 7.78 -8.98
CA GLU A 1 24.17 6.69 -8.28
C GLU A 1 25.08 5.50 -8.01
N LYS A 2 25.79 4.95 -9.01
CA LYS A 2 26.69 3.80 -8.85
C LYS A 2 27.71 4.04 -7.74
N SER A 3 28.41 5.19 -7.74
CA SER A 3 29.38 5.55 -6.70
C SER A 3 28.78 5.65 -5.30
N ILE A 4 27.52 6.09 -5.19
CA ILE A 4 26.81 6.14 -3.90
C ILE A 4 26.58 4.73 -3.37
N LYS A 5 26.19 3.80 -4.26
CA LYS A 5 26.01 2.40 -3.90
C LYS A 5 27.32 1.76 -3.48
N ASP A 6 28.38 1.91 -4.28
CA ASP A 6 29.72 1.37 -3.98
C ASP A 6 30.25 1.86 -2.62
N VAL A 7 30.08 3.15 -2.32
CA VAL A 7 30.46 3.74 -1.02
C VAL A 7 29.60 3.19 0.12
N THR A 8 28.30 2.97 -0.12
CA THR A 8 27.39 2.41 0.90
C THR A 8 27.75 0.95 1.21
N ASP A 9 28.02 0.15 0.19
CA ASP A 9 28.41 -1.25 0.34
C ASP A 9 29.76 -1.38 1.06
N ALA A 10 30.74 -0.53 0.71
CA ALA A 10 32.03 -0.46 1.40
C ALA A 10 31.87 -0.03 2.88
N LEU A 11 31.00 0.95 3.15
CA LEU A 11 30.71 1.40 4.52
C LEU A 11 30.11 0.26 5.34
N GLN A 12 29.12 -0.44 4.79
CA GLN A 12 28.43 -1.54 5.46
C GLN A 12 29.39 -2.71 5.77
N SER A 13 30.28 -3.04 4.84
CA SER A 13 31.26 -4.12 5.03
C SER A 13 32.34 -3.78 6.07
N ASN A 14 32.68 -2.48 6.22
CA ASN A 14 33.70 -2.01 7.17
C ASN A 14 33.15 -1.74 8.58
N LEU A 15 31.83 -1.61 8.76
CA LEU A 15 31.21 -1.43 10.07
C LEU A 15 31.27 -2.73 10.87
N LYS A 16 31.97 -2.69 12.00
CA LYS A 16 32.05 -3.84 12.92
C LYS A 16 30.67 -4.08 13.57
N ARG A 17 30.28 -5.35 13.75
CA ARG A 17 29.01 -5.75 14.35
C ARG A 17 28.72 -5.11 15.71
N PHE A 18 29.75 -4.88 16.52
CA PHE A 18 29.64 -4.26 17.85
C PHE A 18 29.85 -2.73 17.83
N ASN A 19 29.82 -2.10 16.66
CA ASN A 19 29.81 -0.63 16.60
C ASN A 19 28.47 -0.12 17.13
N PRO A 20 28.43 0.81 18.12
CA PRO A 20 27.17 1.28 18.71
C PRO A 20 26.19 1.86 17.69
N ILE A 21 26.68 2.59 16.68
CA ILE A 21 25.85 3.19 15.64
C ILE A 21 25.25 2.09 14.75
N PHE A 22 26.05 1.10 14.38
CA PHE A 22 25.58 -0.04 13.59
C PHE A 22 24.53 -0.86 14.37
N MET A 23 24.79 -1.14 15.65
CA MET A 23 23.84 -1.86 16.51
C MET A 23 22.50 -1.16 16.64
N MET A 24 22.48 0.18 16.78
CA MET A 24 21.23 0.96 16.84
C MET A 24 20.45 0.90 15.52
N ALA A 25 21.14 0.95 14.38
CA ALA A 25 20.50 0.89 13.07
C ALA A 25 20.05 -0.53 12.71
N ASP A 26 20.85 -1.55 13.03
CA ASP A 26 20.57 -2.97 12.75
C ASP A 26 19.39 -3.48 13.59
N SER A 27 19.32 -3.08 14.85
CA SER A 27 18.19 -3.40 15.74
C SER A 27 16.90 -2.64 15.40
N GLY A 28 16.94 -1.66 14.50
CA GLY A 28 15.80 -0.80 14.19
C GLY A 28 15.41 0.20 15.29
N ALA A 29 16.17 0.27 16.40
CA ALA A 29 15.85 1.15 17.51
C ALA A 29 15.97 2.62 17.14
N ARG A 30 17.03 3.00 16.42
CA ARG A 30 17.24 4.38 15.94
C ARG A 30 18.22 4.43 14.77
N GLY A 31 17.91 5.31 13.82
CA GLY A 31 18.76 5.53 12.65
C GLY A 31 18.48 4.58 11.49
N SER A 32 19.06 4.90 10.34
CA SER A 32 19.00 4.09 9.14
C SER A 32 20.37 4.09 8.45
N MET A 33 20.61 3.12 7.58
CA MET A 33 21.84 3.06 6.80
C MET A 33 22.08 4.32 5.96
N ASN A 34 21.00 4.95 5.45
CA ASN A 34 21.08 6.22 4.74
C ASN A 34 21.61 7.37 5.61
N GLN A 35 21.23 7.41 6.89
CA GLN A 35 21.75 8.42 7.83
C GLN A 35 23.21 8.15 8.15
N ILE A 36 23.61 6.90 8.36
CA ILE A 36 25.02 6.52 8.57
C ILE A 36 25.87 6.89 7.36
N ARG A 37 25.35 6.68 6.14
CA ARG A 37 26.01 7.07 4.90
C ARG A 37 26.25 8.59 4.84
N GLN A 38 25.28 9.40 5.24
CA GLN A 38 25.43 10.86 5.27
C GLN A 38 26.45 11.33 6.31
N LEU A 39 26.65 10.58 7.40
CA LEU A 39 27.62 10.89 8.46
C LEU A 39 29.05 10.54 8.08
N ALA A 40 29.26 9.38 7.45
CA ALA A 40 30.59 8.79 7.23
C ALA A 40 30.89 8.36 5.80
N GLY A 41 29.93 8.44 4.89
CA GLY A 41 30.09 8.08 3.48
C GLY A 41 30.00 9.29 2.56
N MET A 42 29.06 9.29 1.63
CA MET A 42 28.80 10.39 0.69
C MET A 42 27.33 10.80 0.76
N ARG A 43 27.05 12.10 0.87
CA ARG A 43 25.65 12.57 0.91
C ARG A 43 24.91 12.34 -0.40
N GLY A 44 25.54 12.67 -1.54
CA GLY A 44 24.98 12.45 -2.87
C GLY A 44 24.20 13.62 -3.43
N LEU A 45 23.22 13.31 -4.30
CA LEU A 45 22.39 14.32 -4.98
C LEU A 45 21.34 14.89 -4.02
N MET A 46 21.13 16.21 -4.10
CA MET A 46 20.17 16.93 -3.28
C MET A 46 18.98 17.39 -4.14
N ALA A 47 17.82 17.51 -3.52
CA ALA A 47 16.64 18.11 -4.15
C ALA A 47 16.57 19.61 -3.91
N ASP A 48 16.21 20.37 -4.94
CA ASP A 48 15.91 21.80 -4.85
C ASP A 48 14.52 22.02 -4.18
N THR A 49 14.20 23.28 -3.88
CA THR A 49 12.90 23.69 -3.31
C THR A 49 11.70 23.28 -4.15
N ASN A 50 11.89 23.10 -5.46
CA ASN A 50 10.84 22.61 -6.38
C ASN A 50 10.78 21.08 -6.51
N GLY A 51 11.63 20.34 -5.78
CA GLY A 51 11.71 18.87 -5.87
C GLY A 51 12.57 18.36 -7.04
N ARG A 52 13.20 19.25 -7.81
CA ARG A 52 14.12 18.85 -8.90
C ARG A 52 15.48 18.47 -8.31
N THR A 53 16.10 17.44 -8.86
CA THR A 53 17.44 17.03 -8.46
C THR A 53 18.47 18.08 -8.92
N ILE A 54 19.32 18.53 -7.99
CA ILE A 54 20.44 19.43 -8.29
C ILE A 54 21.55 18.56 -8.90
N GLU A 55 22.07 18.95 -10.05
CA GLU A 55 23.08 18.17 -10.80
C GLU A 55 24.42 18.06 -10.07
N ILE A 56 24.74 19.01 -9.19
CA ILE A 56 25.98 19.03 -8.42
C ILE A 56 25.82 18.12 -7.19
N PRO A 57 26.51 16.96 -7.12
CA PRO A 57 26.45 16.07 -5.99
C PRO A 57 27.30 16.58 -4.83
N ILE A 58 26.83 16.36 -3.59
CA ILE A 58 27.62 16.57 -2.39
C ILE A 58 28.48 15.31 -2.17
N LYS A 59 29.78 15.42 -2.37
CA LYS A 59 30.74 14.32 -2.21
C LYS A 59 31.19 14.13 -0.77
N ALA A 60 31.22 15.21 -0.01
CA ALA A 60 31.61 15.21 1.40
C ALA A 60 30.55 14.60 2.31
N ASN A 61 30.93 14.25 3.51
CA ASN A 61 30.05 13.79 4.59
C ASN A 61 30.12 14.79 5.77
N PHE A 62 29.25 14.58 6.76
CA PHE A 62 29.19 15.47 7.92
C PHE A 62 30.43 15.38 8.81
N ARG A 63 31.13 14.22 8.83
CA ARG A 63 32.36 14.06 9.63
C ARG A 63 33.51 14.86 9.07
N GLU A 64 33.68 14.90 7.76
CA GLU A 64 34.73 15.68 7.08
C GLU A 64 34.41 17.17 7.04
N GLY A 65 33.12 17.50 7.10
CA GLY A 65 32.61 18.85 6.90
C GLY A 65 32.30 19.14 5.44
N LEU A 66 31.40 20.11 5.22
CA LEU A 66 30.94 20.52 3.90
C LEU A 66 31.65 21.82 3.48
N SER A 67 31.95 21.96 2.20
CA SER A 67 32.34 23.25 1.62
C SER A 67 31.20 24.27 1.73
N ALA A 68 31.49 25.56 1.62
CA ALA A 68 30.47 26.61 1.71
C ALA A 68 29.33 26.43 0.70
N LEU A 69 29.66 26.00 -0.53
CA LEU A 69 28.64 25.71 -1.58
C LEU A 69 27.78 24.49 -1.23
N GLU A 70 28.41 23.40 -0.80
CA GLU A 70 27.71 22.18 -0.40
C GLU A 70 26.81 22.41 0.81
N TYR A 71 27.29 23.20 1.78
CA TYR A 71 26.50 23.61 2.93
C TYR A 71 25.27 24.43 2.52
N PHE A 72 25.45 25.40 1.61
CA PHE A 72 24.33 26.21 1.12
C PHE A 72 23.28 25.38 0.42
N ILE A 73 23.67 24.47 -0.48
CA ILE A 73 22.76 23.54 -1.16
C ILE A 73 22.01 22.68 -0.13
N SER A 74 22.76 22.11 0.83
CA SER A 74 22.21 21.27 1.90
C SER A 74 21.20 22.02 2.78
N SER A 75 21.50 23.27 3.15
CA SER A 75 20.66 24.07 4.04
C SER A 75 19.31 24.43 3.43
N ARG A 76 19.27 24.63 2.11
CA ARG A 76 18.01 24.86 1.37
C ARG A 76 17.10 23.64 1.43
N GLY A 77 17.64 22.44 1.18
CA GLY A 77 16.88 21.19 1.28
C GLY A 77 16.39 20.91 2.71
N ALA A 78 17.22 21.15 3.72
CA ALA A 78 16.83 21.00 5.12
C ALA A 78 15.70 21.96 5.52
N ARG A 79 15.80 23.23 5.12
CA ARG A 79 14.74 24.24 5.38
C ARG A 79 13.41 23.85 4.73
N LYS A 80 13.45 23.38 3.48
CA LYS A 80 12.25 22.85 2.81
C LYS A 80 11.67 21.68 3.58
N GLY A 81 12.48 20.71 3.99
CA GLY A 81 12.03 19.56 4.78
C GLY A 81 11.33 19.96 6.08
N MET A 82 11.87 20.94 6.82
CA MET A 82 11.24 21.49 8.02
C MET A 82 9.88 22.13 7.74
N THR A 83 9.81 22.95 6.71
CA THR A 83 8.55 23.62 6.31
C THR A 83 7.50 22.60 5.86
N ASP A 84 7.89 21.65 5.02
CA ASP A 84 7.00 20.59 4.54
C ASP A 84 6.47 19.74 5.70
N THR A 85 7.30 19.41 6.69
CA THR A 85 6.88 18.68 7.88
C THR A 85 5.85 19.47 8.69
N ALA A 86 6.09 20.76 8.93
CA ALA A 86 5.16 21.59 9.70
C ALA A 86 3.79 21.73 9.04
N LEU A 87 3.76 21.90 7.71
CA LEU A 87 2.51 22.03 6.94
C LEU A 87 1.76 20.70 6.86
N ARG A 88 2.45 19.60 6.58
CA ARG A 88 1.82 18.28 6.40
C ARG A 88 1.31 17.66 7.70
N THR A 89 1.78 18.09 8.84
CA THR A 89 1.23 17.67 10.14
C THR A 89 -0.24 18.05 10.25
N ALA A 90 -0.61 19.25 9.77
CA ALA A 90 -2.00 19.68 9.72
C ALA A 90 -2.85 18.81 8.76
N ASP A 91 -2.31 18.47 7.59
CA ASP A 91 -3.00 17.61 6.61
C ASP A 91 -3.25 16.20 7.17
N SER A 92 -2.26 15.61 7.85
CA SER A 92 -2.40 14.31 8.52
C SER A 92 -3.47 14.36 9.62
N GLY A 93 -3.49 15.43 10.43
CA GLY A 93 -4.52 15.63 11.46
C GLY A 93 -5.92 15.77 10.86
N TYR A 94 -6.05 16.50 9.75
CA TYR A 94 -7.30 16.67 9.05
C TYR A 94 -7.79 15.37 8.39
N LEU A 95 -6.90 14.58 7.79
CA LEU A 95 -7.24 13.26 7.26
C LEU A 95 -7.77 12.34 8.38
N THR A 96 -7.06 12.27 9.51
CA THR A 96 -7.47 11.48 10.66
C THR A 96 -8.86 11.88 11.17
N ARG A 97 -9.12 13.18 11.30
CA ARG A 97 -10.43 13.69 11.71
C ARG A 97 -11.53 13.24 10.76
N ARG A 98 -11.34 13.37 9.44
CA ARG A 98 -12.33 12.93 8.45
C ARG A 98 -12.58 11.42 8.52
N MET A 99 -11.55 10.60 8.71
CA MET A 99 -11.70 9.15 8.89
C MET A 99 -12.50 8.82 10.17
N VAL A 100 -12.23 9.52 11.27
CA VAL A 100 -13.00 9.36 12.52
C VAL A 100 -14.46 9.74 12.30
N ASP A 101 -14.74 10.88 11.69
CA ASP A 101 -16.11 11.37 11.43
C ASP A 101 -16.93 10.36 10.59
N VAL A 102 -16.28 9.69 9.62
CA VAL A 102 -16.94 8.70 8.75
C VAL A 102 -17.14 7.35 9.45
N CYS A 103 -16.20 6.96 10.33
CA CYS A 103 -16.15 5.61 10.89
C CYS A 103 -16.57 5.51 12.37
N GLN A 104 -16.91 6.62 13.05
CA GLN A 104 -17.30 6.61 14.47
C GLN A 104 -18.48 5.69 14.78
N ASP A 105 -19.39 5.48 13.81
CA ASP A 105 -20.56 4.62 13.99
C ASP A 105 -20.24 3.12 13.81
N VAL A 106 -19.01 2.77 13.41
CA VAL A 106 -18.61 1.37 13.24
C VAL A 106 -18.20 0.79 14.57
N ILE A 107 -19.16 0.14 15.22
CA ILE A 107 -19.03 -0.50 16.53
C ILE A 107 -19.36 -1.99 16.36
N ILE A 108 -18.76 -2.84 17.17
CA ILE A 108 -19.15 -4.26 17.25
C ILE A 108 -20.51 -4.35 17.94
N ARG A 109 -21.55 -4.76 17.19
CA ARG A 109 -22.93 -4.79 17.71
C ARG A 109 -23.49 -6.18 17.94
N GLU A 110 -23.01 -7.16 17.20
CA GLU A 110 -23.48 -8.54 17.25
C GLU A 110 -22.33 -9.53 17.20
N PHE A 111 -22.57 -10.74 17.69
CA PHE A 111 -21.52 -11.76 17.71
C PHE A 111 -21.27 -12.33 16.31
N ASP A 112 -22.31 -12.70 15.57
CA ASP A 112 -22.23 -13.31 14.25
C ASP A 112 -23.37 -12.84 13.33
N CYS A 113 -23.05 -12.34 12.16
CA CYS A 113 -24.02 -11.91 11.13
C CYS A 113 -24.41 -13.03 10.16
N GLY A 114 -23.88 -14.25 10.30
CA GLY A 114 -24.15 -15.38 9.41
C GLY A 114 -23.65 -15.18 7.97
N SER A 115 -22.73 -14.25 7.71
CA SER A 115 -22.24 -14.01 6.35
C SER A 115 -21.40 -15.18 5.85
N THR A 116 -21.67 -15.57 4.60
CA THR A 116 -20.86 -16.51 3.81
C THR A 116 -19.89 -15.82 2.86
N ASN A 117 -19.89 -14.47 2.84
CA ASN A 117 -18.97 -13.69 2.04
C ASN A 117 -17.68 -13.48 2.82
N GLY A 118 -16.57 -13.71 2.17
CA GLY A 118 -15.24 -13.55 2.72
C GLY A 118 -14.25 -13.02 1.68
N SER A 119 -12.98 -13.16 1.97
CA SER A 119 -11.90 -12.87 1.02
C SER A 119 -10.85 -13.97 1.08
N TRP A 120 -10.22 -14.27 -0.06
CA TRP A 120 -9.10 -15.18 -0.13
C TRP A 120 -7.85 -14.52 0.44
N LYS A 121 -7.19 -15.18 1.37
CA LYS A 121 -5.93 -14.74 1.96
C LYS A 121 -4.87 -15.83 1.75
N GLY A 122 -3.75 -15.44 1.17
CA GLY A 122 -2.55 -16.22 0.94
C GLY A 122 -1.34 -15.29 1.04
N ASP A 123 -0.16 -15.78 0.70
CA ASP A 123 1.03 -14.95 0.60
C ASP A 123 0.81 -13.78 -0.37
N TYR A 124 1.28 -12.60 0.01
CA TYR A 124 1.24 -11.43 -0.85
C TYR A 124 2.63 -11.06 -1.33
N TYR A 125 2.81 -11.10 -2.65
CA TYR A 125 4.07 -10.77 -3.32
C TYR A 125 3.94 -9.45 -4.10
N GLU A 126 4.93 -8.59 -4.00
CA GLU A 126 5.08 -7.41 -4.84
C GLU A 126 6.47 -7.43 -5.48
N LYS A 127 6.54 -7.28 -6.81
CA LYS A 127 7.79 -7.34 -7.60
C LYS A 127 8.68 -8.55 -7.25
N GLY A 128 8.07 -9.69 -6.91
CA GLY A 128 8.78 -10.93 -6.58
C GLY A 128 9.30 -11.02 -5.13
N GLN A 129 9.06 -10.03 -4.30
CA GLN A 129 9.38 -10.08 -2.88
C GLN A 129 8.13 -10.41 -2.07
N LEU A 130 8.26 -11.29 -1.07
CA LEU A 130 7.21 -11.57 -0.10
C LEU A 130 7.04 -10.35 0.80
N ILE A 131 5.90 -9.69 0.71
CA ILE A 131 5.59 -8.49 1.48
C ILE A 131 4.83 -8.85 2.75
N ASP A 132 3.85 -9.77 2.65
CA ASP A 132 3.07 -10.18 3.80
C ASP A 132 2.82 -11.69 3.74
N SER A 133 3.16 -12.37 4.81
CA SER A 133 3.07 -13.82 4.88
C SER A 133 1.63 -14.28 5.09
N PHE A 134 1.32 -15.45 4.56
CA PHE A 134 0.04 -16.14 4.78
C PHE A 134 -0.34 -16.18 6.26
N ALA A 135 0.61 -16.50 7.13
CA ALA A 135 0.40 -16.59 8.57
C ALA A 135 -0.10 -15.27 9.17
N ASN A 136 0.51 -14.14 8.82
CA ASN A 136 0.10 -12.82 9.30
C ASN A 136 -1.30 -12.44 8.81
N ARG A 137 -1.61 -12.75 7.55
CA ARG A 137 -2.87 -12.36 6.91
C ARG A 137 -4.08 -13.13 7.41
N ILE A 138 -3.91 -14.39 7.84
CA ILE A 138 -5.01 -15.20 8.40
C ILE A 138 -5.14 -15.05 9.92
N ARG A 139 -4.09 -14.62 10.60
CA ARG A 139 -4.07 -14.50 12.06
C ARG A 139 -5.25 -13.68 12.56
N GLY A 140 -6.00 -14.27 13.51
CA GLY A 140 -7.13 -13.62 14.17
C GLY A 140 -8.36 -13.41 13.28
N ARG A 141 -8.47 -14.15 12.17
CA ARG A 141 -9.68 -14.19 11.34
C ARG A 141 -10.43 -15.51 11.54
N TYR A 142 -11.69 -15.57 11.13
CA TYR A 142 -12.48 -16.78 11.09
C TYR A 142 -12.58 -17.29 9.66
N PRO A 143 -12.45 -18.59 9.39
CA PRO A 143 -12.73 -19.12 8.06
C PRO A 143 -14.23 -19.07 7.79
N VAL A 144 -14.61 -18.95 6.52
CA VAL A 144 -16.03 -18.95 6.10
C VAL A 144 -16.60 -20.37 6.14
N HIS A 145 -15.79 -21.35 5.74
CA HIS A 145 -16.13 -22.77 5.72
C HIS A 145 -15.10 -23.57 6.55
N ASP A 146 -15.50 -24.76 6.94
CA ASP A 146 -14.58 -25.71 7.55
C ASP A 146 -13.44 -26.01 6.57
N ILE A 147 -12.21 -26.01 7.07
CA ILE A 147 -11.02 -26.28 6.27
C ILE A 147 -10.70 -27.77 6.39
N THR A 148 -10.78 -28.47 5.25
CA THR A 148 -10.49 -29.90 5.15
C THR A 148 -9.24 -30.15 4.33
N ASP A 149 -8.53 -31.22 4.60
CA ASP A 149 -7.41 -31.68 3.80
C ASP A 149 -7.87 -32.03 2.38
N PRO A 150 -7.31 -31.45 1.32
CA PRO A 150 -7.66 -31.78 -0.06
C PRO A 150 -7.42 -33.24 -0.44
N GLN A 151 -6.54 -33.97 0.26
CA GLN A 151 -6.17 -35.34 -0.05
C GLN A 151 -6.95 -36.37 0.77
N THR A 152 -7.09 -36.15 2.07
CA THR A 152 -7.72 -37.10 3.01
C THR A 152 -9.16 -36.77 3.34
N GLY A 153 -9.60 -35.54 3.13
CA GLY A 153 -10.91 -35.05 3.54
C GLY A 153 -11.06 -34.84 5.06
N GLU A 154 -10.00 -35.02 5.83
CA GLU A 154 -9.99 -34.83 7.28
C GLU A 154 -10.17 -33.34 7.63
N LEU A 155 -10.92 -33.07 8.70
CA LEU A 155 -11.14 -31.71 9.20
C LEU A 155 -9.85 -31.16 9.86
N LEU A 156 -9.21 -30.20 9.22
CA LEU A 156 -8.03 -29.52 9.74
C LEU A 156 -8.38 -28.37 10.69
N HIS A 157 -9.46 -27.61 10.37
CA HIS A 157 -9.87 -26.47 11.19
C HIS A 157 -11.37 -26.18 11.01
N SER A 158 -12.07 -25.92 12.11
CA SER A 158 -13.50 -25.58 12.08
C SER A 158 -13.70 -24.07 11.81
N LYS A 159 -14.78 -23.76 11.07
CA LYS A 159 -15.21 -22.37 10.80
C LYS A 159 -15.54 -21.55 12.05
N ASP A 160 -15.84 -22.21 13.17
CA ASP A 160 -16.24 -21.56 14.41
C ASP A 160 -15.05 -21.25 15.33
N VAL A 161 -13.85 -21.64 14.93
CA VAL A 161 -12.62 -21.39 15.68
C VAL A 161 -11.80 -20.31 14.97
N MET A 162 -11.23 -19.39 15.76
CA MET A 162 -10.39 -18.31 15.25
C MET A 162 -9.01 -18.86 14.83
N LEU A 163 -8.56 -18.50 13.64
CA LEU A 163 -7.26 -18.87 13.10
C LEU A 163 -6.12 -18.22 13.86
N ARG A 164 -5.11 -19.02 14.16
CA ARG A 164 -3.84 -18.61 14.79
C ARG A 164 -2.69 -18.70 13.81
N GLU A 165 -1.58 -18.11 14.17
CA GLU A 165 -0.36 -18.13 13.35
C GLU A 165 0.15 -19.56 13.07
N ASP A 166 0.06 -20.46 14.06
CA ASP A 166 0.49 -21.86 13.91
C ASP A 166 -0.39 -22.67 12.95
N ASP A 167 -1.63 -22.28 12.74
CA ASP A 167 -2.53 -22.95 11.80
C ASP A 167 -2.06 -22.79 10.36
N ALA A 168 -1.39 -21.66 10.03
CA ALA A 168 -0.79 -21.46 8.71
C ALA A 168 0.26 -22.53 8.39
N LYS A 169 1.09 -22.92 9.35
CA LYS A 169 2.09 -23.96 9.16
C LYS A 169 1.46 -25.32 8.88
N LYS A 170 0.34 -25.62 9.57
CA LYS A 170 -0.44 -26.85 9.32
C LYS A 170 -1.03 -26.85 7.91
N PHE A 171 -1.63 -25.74 7.50
CA PHE A 171 -2.24 -25.63 6.17
C PHE A 171 -1.20 -25.77 5.05
N LEU A 172 -0.04 -25.13 5.18
CA LEU A 172 1.04 -25.25 4.21
C LEU A 172 1.59 -26.70 4.13
N ALA A 173 1.65 -27.43 5.25
CA ALA A 173 2.07 -28.83 5.27
C ALA A 173 1.09 -29.74 4.49
N HIS A 174 -0.20 -29.37 4.40
CA HIS A 174 -1.23 -30.05 3.62
C HIS A 174 -1.45 -29.46 2.22
N GLY A 175 -0.55 -28.57 1.76
CA GLY A 175 -0.60 -27.97 0.42
C GLY A 175 -1.66 -26.90 0.24
N ILE A 176 -2.20 -26.32 1.33
CA ILE A 176 -3.17 -25.24 1.30
C ILE A 176 -2.41 -23.91 1.43
N ASP A 177 -2.31 -23.17 0.35
CA ASP A 177 -1.62 -21.87 0.24
C ASP A 177 -2.53 -20.67 0.41
N LYS A 178 -3.86 -20.87 0.34
CA LYS A 178 -4.89 -19.83 0.46
C LYS A 178 -6.08 -20.33 1.24
N VAL A 179 -6.65 -19.47 2.08
CA VAL A 179 -7.84 -19.77 2.87
C VAL A 179 -8.89 -18.67 2.65
N TYR A 180 -10.15 -19.07 2.52
CA TYR A 180 -11.27 -18.15 2.41
C TYR A 180 -11.74 -17.76 3.79
N VAL A 181 -11.46 -16.51 4.19
CA VAL A 181 -11.71 -16.00 5.55
C VAL A 181 -12.77 -14.93 5.57
N ARG A 182 -13.46 -14.80 6.69
CA ARG A 182 -14.40 -13.70 6.95
C ARG A 182 -13.64 -12.39 7.05
N SER A 183 -14.22 -11.34 6.48
CA SER A 183 -13.68 -9.99 6.48
C SER A 183 -14.76 -8.98 6.86
N VAL A 184 -14.33 -7.83 7.31
CA VAL A 184 -15.20 -6.69 7.60
C VAL A 184 -15.97 -6.27 6.35
N LEU A 185 -15.36 -6.38 5.17
CA LEU A 185 -15.95 -6.00 3.87
C LEU A 185 -17.18 -6.85 3.52
N GLY A 186 -17.15 -8.16 3.82
CA GLY A 186 -18.26 -9.10 3.57
C GLY A 186 -19.30 -9.16 4.70
N CYS A 187 -19.18 -8.34 5.75
CA CYS A 187 -20.07 -8.38 6.90
C CYS A 187 -21.50 -7.90 6.54
N LYS A 188 -22.51 -8.72 6.84
CA LYS A 188 -23.94 -8.45 6.60
C LYS A 188 -24.62 -7.72 7.77
N ALA A 189 -23.90 -7.35 8.82
CA ALA A 189 -24.46 -6.60 9.94
C ALA A 189 -25.14 -5.32 9.45
N ARG A 190 -26.37 -5.08 9.87
CA ARG A 190 -27.20 -3.94 9.45
C ARG A 190 -26.57 -2.60 9.90
N SER A 191 -25.97 -2.59 11.07
CA SER A 191 -25.26 -1.43 11.63
C SER A 191 -23.99 -1.90 12.35
N GLY A 192 -22.89 -1.21 12.13
CA GLY A 192 -21.58 -1.63 12.67
C GLY A 192 -21.05 -2.90 11.98
N VAL A 193 -20.36 -3.73 12.74
CA VAL A 193 -19.71 -4.99 12.30
C VAL A 193 -19.94 -6.07 13.35
N CYS A 194 -20.00 -7.34 12.96
CA CYS A 194 -20.06 -8.44 13.92
C CYS A 194 -18.67 -8.88 14.39
N ALA A 195 -18.62 -9.50 15.58
CA ALA A 195 -17.36 -9.94 16.19
C ALA A 195 -16.61 -10.97 15.33
N LYS A 196 -17.29 -11.95 14.74
CA LYS A 196 -16.65 -12.97 13.89
C LYS A 196 -16.05 -12.39 12.59
N CYS A 197 -16.71 -11.39 11.95
CA CYS A 197 -16.14 -10.75 10.74
C CYS A 197 -14.95 -9.86 11.04
N TYR A 198 -14.92 -9.21 12.19
CA TYR A 198 -13.77 -8.44 12.66
C TYR A 198 -12.68 -9.37 13.18
N GLY A 199 -13.05 -10.39 13.96
CA GLY A 199 -12.16 -11.38 14.55
C GLY A 199 -11.41 -10.87 15.76
N MET A 200 -10.10 -11.09 15.79
CA MET A 200 -9.23 -10.78 16.94
C MET A 200 -9.08 -9.28 17.19
N ASN A 201 -9.19 -8.89 18.46
CA ASN A 201 -8.70 -7.61 18.94
C ASN A 201 -7.16 -7.64 18.97
N LEU A 202 -6.52 -6.71 18.29
CA LEU A 202 -5.06 -6.71 18.11
C LEU A 202 -4.30 -6.36 19.39
N ALA A 203 -4.94 -5.72 20.37
CA ALA A 203 -4.32 -5.37 21.64
C ALA A 203 -4.31 -6.54 22.63
N THR A 204 -5.41 -7.30 22.72
CA THR A 204 -5.56 -8.41 23.69
C THR A 204 -5.28 -9.78 23.08
N SER A 205 -5.23 -9.90 21.74
CA SER A 205 -5.15 -11.16 21.01
C SER A 205 -6.32 -12.12 21.24
N GLU A 206 -7.42 -11.64 21.78
CA GLU A 206 -8.67 -12.35 22.01
C GLU A 206 -9.75 -11.91 21.00
N LEU A 207 -10.89 -12.60 20.98
CA LEU A 207 -12.02 -12.16 20.18
C LEU A 207 -12.50 -10.79 20.66
N VAL A 208 -12.80 -9.90 19.70
CA VAL A 208 -13.31 -8.57 19.97
C VAL A 208 -14.66 -8.62 20.72
N ASN A 209 -14.81 -7.77 21.72
CA ASN A 209 -16.03 -7.69 22.52
C ASN A 209 -17.10 -6.83 21.83
N PRO A 210 -18.40 -7.16 22.00
CA PRO A 210 -19.48 -6.26 21.62
C PRO A 210 -19.35 -4.91 22.34
N GLY A 211 -19.65 -3.82 21.62
CA GLY A 211 -19.52 -2.45 22.12
C GLY A 211 -18.18 -1.78 21.79
N GLU A 212 -17.19 -2.50 21.27
CA GLU A 212 -15.89 -1.93 20.91
C GLU A 212 -15.98 -1.05 19.66
N ALA A 213 -15.45 0.18 19.75
CA ALA A 213 -15.52 1.19 18.70
C ALA A 213 -14.38 1.00 17.69
N VAL A 214 -14.44 -0.08 16.91
CA VAL A 214 -13.40 -0.49 15.96
C VAL A 214 -13.16 0.52 14.82
N GLY A 215 -14.16 1.35 14.51
CA GLY A 215 -14.02 2.41 13.51
C GLY A 215 -13.10 3.53 13.96
N ILE A 216 -13.22 3.99 15.19
CA ILE A 216 -12.33 5.00 15.78
C ILE A 216 -10.91 4.44 15.90
N ILE A 217 -10.78 3.20 16.40
CA ILE A 217 -9.49 2.51 16.50
C ILE A 217 -8.81 2.42 15.12
N ALA A 218 -9.55 2.06 14.08
CA ALA A 218 -9.03 1.99 12.72
C ALA A 218 -8.54 3.35 12.22
N ALA A 219 -9.34 4.40 12.37
CA ALA A 219 -8.98 5.75 11.95
C ALA A 219 -7.75 6.29 12.69
N GLN A 220 -7.63 6.04 13.99
CA GLN A 220 -6.48 6.43 14.79
C GLN A 220 -5.22 5.62 14.44
N SER A 221 -5.36 4.31 14.21
CA SER A 221 -4.23 3.44 13.82
C SER A 221 -3.66 3.76 12.44
N ILE A 222 -4.47 4.34 11.54
CA ILE A 222 -4.02 4.82 10.23
C ILE A 222 -3.47 6.25 10.35
N GLY A 223 -4.07 7.10 11.18
CA GLY A 223 -3.73 8.51 11.30
C GLY A 223 -2.46 8.78 12.10
N GLU A 224 -2.21 8.03 13.18
CA GLU A 224 -1.01 8.20 14.00
C GLU A 224 0.29 8.04 13.17
N PRO A 225 0.49 6.94 12.43
CA PRO A 225 1.66 6.81 11.59
C PRO A 225 1.72 7.84 10.45
N GLY A 226 0.59 8.42 10.02
CA GLY A 226 0.54 9.50 9.04
C GLY A 226 1.35 10.72 9.48
N THR A 227 1.30 11.08 10.75
CA THR A 227 2.11 12.16 11.32
C THR A 227 3.60 11.79 11.30
N GLN A 228 3.96 10.55 11.62
CA GLN A 228 5.35 10.08 11.54
C GLN A 228 5.87 10.04 10.09
N LEU A 229 5.02 9.71 9.12
CA LEU A 229 5.33 9.78 7.68
C LEU A 229 5.78 11.19 7.28
N THR A 230 5.12 12.23 7.77
CA THR A 230 5.51 13.62 7.51
C THR A 230 6.84 13.98 8.15
N MET A 231 7.12 13.48 9.36
CA MET A 231 8.38 13.72 10.07
C MET A 231 9.56 12.98 9.44
N ARG A 232 9.38 11.78 8.91
CA ARG A 232 10.47 11.00 8.28
C ARG A 232 11.03 11.66 7.02
N THR A 233 10.23 12.42 6.28
CA THR A 233 10.71 13.21 5.12
C THR A 233 11.76 14.26 5.51
N PHE A 234 11.69 14.78 6.73
CA PHE A 234 12.67 15.69 7.30
C PHE A 234 14.04 15.01 7.53
N HIS A 235 14.02 13.76 8.01
CA HIS A 235 15.25 13.03 8.34
C HIS A 235 16.06 12.57 7.11
N THR A 236 15.50 12.59 5.91
CA THR A 236 16.25 12.32 4.66
C THR A 236 17.13 13.49 4.23
N GLY A 237 16.95 14.66 4.85
CA GLY A 237 17.83 15.82 4.65
C GLY A 237 17.83 16.41 3.24
N GLY A 238 16.76 16.18 2.47
CA GLY A 238 16.63 16.68 1.10
C GLY A 238 17.43 15.89 0.05
N VAL A 239 17.94 14.71 0.39
CA VAL A 239 18.59 13.82 -0.59
C VAL A 239 17.55 13.41 -1.63
N ALA A 240 17.89 13.56 -2.92
CA ALA A 240 17.04 13.09 -4.01
C ALA A 240 16.93 11.56 -3.97
N GLY A 241 15.72 11.06 -3.87
CA GLY A 241 15.39 9.65 -3.91
C GLY A 241 14.03 9.47 -4.54
N ASP A 242 13.67 8.24 -4.88
CA ASP A 242 12.37 7.93 -5.47
C ASP A 242 11.24 8.42 -4.56
N ASP A 243 10.56 9.41 -5.03
CA ASP A 243 9.22 9.94 -4.74
C ASP A 243 8.69 9.80 -3.30
N ILE A 244 9.46 10.27 -2.32
CA ILE A 244 9.04 10.39 -0.91
C ILE A 244 7.83 11.36 -0.76
N THR A 245 7.56 12.16 -1.79
CA THR A 245 6.45 13.12 -1.81
C THR A 245 5.09 12.46 -2.03
N GLN A 246 5.03 11.18 -2.38
CA GLN A 246 3.78 10.46 -2.63
C GLN A 246 3.14 9.82 -1.39
N GLY A 247 3.77 9.85 -0.23
CA GLY A 247 3.26 9.18 0.96
C GLY A 247 1.83 9.59 1.35
N LEU A 248 1.69 10.61 2.20
CA LEU A 248 0.39 11.06 2.69
C LEU A 248 -0.57 11.54 1.58
N PRO A 249 -0.13 12.33 0.58
CA PRO A 249 -1.02 12.72 -0.52
C PRO A 249 -1.60 11.54 -1.30
N ARG A 250 -0.85 10.44 -1.43
CA ARG A 250 -1.35 9.23 -2.09
C ARG A 250 -2.37 8.49 -1.24
N VAL A 251 -2.17 8.42 0.06
CA VAL A 251 -3.15 7.84 1.00
C VAL A 251 -4.45 8.65 0.96
N GLU A 252 -4.36 9.97 0.98
CA GLU A 252 -5.51 10.88 0.87
C GLU A 252 -6.24 10.70 -0.46
N GLU A 253 -5.51 10.62 -1.57
CA GLU A 253 -6.05 10.37 -2.91
C GLU A 253 -6.84 9.05 -2.97
N LEU A 254 -6.31 7.98 -2.35
CA LEU A 254 -6.98 6.68 -2.30
C LEU A 254 -8.25 6.70 -1.43
N PHE A 255 -8.18 7.26 -0.21
CA PHE A 255 -9.35 7.33 0.67
C PHE A 255 -10.44 8.31 0.20
N GLU A 256 -10.10 9.31 -0.59
CA GLU A 256 -11.08 10.19 -1.22
C GLU A 256 -11.50 9.73 -2.63
N ALA A 257 -10.94 8.62 -3.11
CA ALA A 257 -11.16 8.09 -4.46
C ALA A 257 -10.98 9.17 -5.55
N ARG A 258 -10.01 10.07 -5.39
CA ARG A 258 -9.70 11.12 -6.36
C ARG A 258 -9.11 10.54 -7.63
N LYS A 259 -9.34 11.21 -8.76
CA LYS A 259 -8.67 10.86 -10.02
C LYS A 259 -7.17 11.16 -9.90
N PRO A 260 -6.29 10.18 -10.17
CA PRO A 260 -4.85 10.40 -10.14
C PRO A 260 -4.39 11.43 -11.20
N LYS A 261 -3.39 12.23 -10.86
CA LYS A 261 -2.80 13.19 -11.82
C LYS A 261 -2.15 12.50 -13.02
N LYS A 262 -1.48 11.36 -12.79
CA LYS A 262 -0.93 10.47 -13.83
C LYS A 262 -1.76 9.19 -13.84
N MET A 263 -2.85 9.21 -14.58
CA MET A 263 -3.79 8.10 -14.66
C MET A 263 -3.29 7.05 -15.66
N ALA A 264 -3.25 5.79 -15.21
CA ALA A 264 -3.05 4.66 -16.09
C ALA A 264 -4.33 4.36 -16.87
N GLN A 265 -4.19 4.02 -18.14
CA GLN A 265 -5.28 3.43 -18.91
C GLN A 265 -5.43 1.95 -18.59
N ILE A 266 -6.65 1.47 -18.51
CA ILE A 266 -7.02 0.10 -18.12
C ILE A 266 -7.70 -0.57 -19.30
N SER A 267 -7.42 -1.85 -19.53
CA SER A 267 -8.14 -2.65 -20.52
C SER A 267 -9.60 -2.88 -20.09
N GLU A 268 -10.53 -2.58 -20.98
CA GLU A 268 -11.96 -2.85 -20.76
C GLU A 268 -12.37 -4.26 -21.17
N ILE A 269 -11.57 -4.95 -21.96
CA ILE A 269 -11.83 -6.29 -22.51
C ILE A 269 -10.63 -7.22 -22.32
N ASP A 270 -10.89 -8.52 -22.32
CA ASP A 270 -9.85 -9.54 -22.41
C ASP A 270 -9.41 -9.68 -23.87
N GLY A 271 -8.12 -9.70 -24.14
CA GLY A 271 -7.69 -9.84 -25.54
C GLY A 271 -6.18 -9.79 -25.73
N VAL A 272 -5.77 -9.76 -26.98
CA VAL A 272 -4.37 -9.61 -27.37
C VAL A 272 -4.11 -8.16 -27.76
N ALA A 273 -3.05 -7.58 -27.19
CA ALA A 273 -2.67 -6.20 -27.46
C ALA A 273 -1.80 -6.10 -28.70
N ASP A 274 -2.19 -5.20 -29.59
CA ASP A 274 -1.41 -4.75 -30.74
C ASP A 274 -0.98 -3.30 -30.54
N VAL A 275 0.32 -3.04 -30.55
CA VAL A 275 0.90 -1.71 -30.31
C VAL A 275 1.45 -1.17 -31.61
N ASP A 276 0.87 -0.09 -32.12
CA ASP A 276 1.36 0.63 -33.30
C ASP A 276 2.38 1.71 -32.90
N ASP A 277 3.65 1.41 -33.10
CA ASP A 277 4.80 2.31 -32.86
C ASP A 277 5.26 3.05 -34.13
N SER A 278 4.39 3.27 -35.10
CA SER A 278 4.75 3.84 -36.40
C SER A 278 5.24 5.30 -36.35
N HIS A 279 5.17 5.97 -35.21
CA HIS A 279 5.55 7.40 -35.01
C HIS A 279 4.93 8.40 -36.01
N LYS A 280 3.85 8.01 -36.69
CA LYS A 280 3.18 8.87 -37.68
C LYS A 280 2.32 9.96 -37.04
N THR A 281 1.96 9.77 -35.79
CA THR A 281 1.12 10.70 -35.01
C THR A 281 1.82 11.03 -33.69
N ALA A 282 1.34 12.10 -32.98
CA ALA A 282 1.82 12.45 -31.65
C ALA A 282 1.36 11.46 -30.56
N LEU A 283 0.44 10.56 -30.89
CA LEU A 283 -0.14 9.56 -30.01
C LEU A 283 0.15 8.16 -30.57
N ARG A 284 0.46 7.23 -29.68
CA ARG A 284 0.59 5.80 -29.94
C ARG A 284 -0.79 5.15 -29.87
N ASN A 285 -1.14 4.34 -30.86
CA ASN A 285 -2.40 3.60 -30.85
C ASN A 285 -2.15 2.19 -30.32
N ILE A 286 -2.96 1.79 -29.36
CA ILE A 286 -2.95 0.43 -28.81
C ILE A 286 -4.32 -0.17 -29.09
N THR A 287 -4.35 -1.28 -29.81
CA THR A 287 -5.57 -1.99 -30.14
C THR A 287 -5.61 -3.30 -29.37
N ILE A 288 -6.68 -3.54 -28.63
CA ILE A 288 -6.91 -4.80 -27.95
C ILE A 288 -8.04 -5.52 -28.67
N THR A 289 -7.75 -6.72 -29.14
CA THR A 289 -8.70 -7.58 -29.84
C THR A 289 -9.06 -8.76 -28.96
N ALA A 290 -10.32 -8.88 -28.63
CA ALA A 290 -10.84 -9.99 -27.86
C ALA A 290 -11.04 -11.24 -28.73
N ASP A 291 -11.15 -12.41 -28.07
CA ASP A 291 -11.34 -13.70 -28.77
C ASP A 291 -12.70 -13.79 -29.50
N ASP A 292 -13.70 -12.99 -29.09
CA ASP A 292 -15.01 -12.86 -29.72
C ASP A 292 -15.06 -11.86 -30.89
N GLY A 293 -13.94 -11.18 -31.20
CA GLY A 293 -13.82 -10.20 -32.25
C GLY A 293 -14.14 -8.76 -31.84
N GLU A 294 -14.44 -8.49 -30.56
CA GLU A 294 -14.56 -7.12 -30.08
C GLU A 294 -13.19 -6.43 -30.11
N VAL A 295 -13.15 -5.18 -30.61
CA VAL A 295 -11.91 -4.41 -30.75
C VAL A 295 -12.06 -3.10 -29.99
N LYS A 296 -11.12 -2.82 -29.08
CA LYS A 296 -11.00 -1.54 -28.36
C LYS A 296 -9.69 -0.86 -28.70
N GLN A 297 -9.76 0.44 -28.99
CA GLN A 297 -8.59 1.26 -29.32
C GLN A 297 -8.33 2.28 -28.22
N TYR A 298 -7.06 2.39 -27.82
CA TYR A 298 -6.59 3.32 -26.80
C TYR A 298 -5.52 4.22 -27.41
N GLN A 299 -5.61 5.51 -27.18
CA GLN A 299 -4.62 6.50 -27.63
C GLN A 299 -3.77 6.97 -26.46
N VAL A 300 -2.46 6.79 -26.55
CA VAL A 300 -1.52 7.08 -25.46
C VAL A 300 -0.39 7.96 -25.99
N PRO A 301 -0.05 9.08 -25.31
CA PRO A 301 1.12 9.88 -25.66
C PRO A 301 2.41 9.06 -25.55
N TYR A 302 3.38 9.30 -26.46
CA TYR A 302 4.68 8.62 -26.42
C TYR A 302 5.49 8.88 -25.16
N SER A 303 5.18 9.96 -24.42
CA SER A 303 5.81 10.28 -23.14
C SER A 303 5.41 9.37 -21.99
N VAL A 304 4.36 8.54 -22.16
CA VAL A 304 3.86 7.62 -21.14
C VAL A 304 4.44 6.23 -21.41
N GLY A 305 5.02 5.60 -20.39
CA GLY A 305 5.50 4.23 -20.44
C GLY A 305 4.37 3.22 -20.65
N LEU A 306 4.64 2.15 -21.38
CA LEU A 306 3.72 1.05 -21.58
C LEU A 306 4.06 -0.11 -20.65
N LYS A 307 3.02 -0.74 -20.10
CA LYS A 307 3.12 -2.03 -19.38
C LYS A 307 2.81 -3.23 -20.26
N VAL A 308 2.24 -2.98 -21.42
CA VAL A 308 1.82 -4.00 -22.37
C VAL A 308 2.77 -4.02 -23.55
N GLU A 309 3.19 -5.22 -23.94
CA GLU A 309 4.04 -5.47 -25.11
C GLU A 309 3.15 -5.94 -26.28
N HIS A 310 3.61 -5.69 -27.49
CA HIS A 310 2.95 -6.19 -28.71
C HIS A 310 2.79 -7.71 -28.66
N GLY A 311 1.59 -8.22 -28.98
CA GLY A 311 1.26 -9.64 -28.98
C GLY A 311 0.99 -10.27 -27.61
N LYS A 312 1.07 -9.50 -26.51
CA LYS A 312 0.81 -10.01 -25.16
C LYS A 312 -0.69 -10.04 -24.85
N ARG A 313 -1.12 -11.12 -24.21
CA ARG A 313 -2.49 -11.24 -23.73
C ARG A 313 -2.71 -10.37 -22.50
N VAL A 314 -3.76 -9.57 -22.52
CA VAL A 314 -4.17 -8.63 -21.48
C VAL A 314 -5.52 -9.05 -20.97
N LYS A 315 -5.72 -9.02 -19.67
CA LYS A 315 -7.03 -9.28 -19.03
C LYS A 315 -7.77 -7.97 -18.81
N LYS A 316 -9.08 -8.07 -18.75
CA LYS A 316 -9.96 -6.99 -18.33
C LYS A 316 -9.54 -6.47 -16.96
N GLY A 317 -9.25 -5.18 -16.84
CA GLY A 317 -8.75 -4.56 -15.62
C GLY A 317 -7.22 -4.40 -15.54
N ASP A 318 -6.45 -5.01 -16.45
CA ASP A 318 -5.00 -4.84 -16.46
C ASP A 318 -4.60 -3.42 -16.91
N PRO A 319 -3.58 -2.82 -16.30
CA PRO A 319 -3.07 -1.51 -16.71
C PRO A 319 -2.31 -1.62 -18.03
N ILE A 320 -2.70 -0.83 -19.02
CA ILE A 320 -2.05 -0.72 -20.32
C ILE A 320 -0.82 0.19 -20.24
N THR A 321 -0.92 1.26 -19.45
CA THR A 321 0.11 2.29 -19.32
C THR A 321 0.64 2.39 -17.88
N ASP A 322 1.82 3.02 -17.74
CA ASP A 322 2.32 3.41 -16.43
C ASP A 322 1.46 4.51 -15.82
N GLY A 323 1.26 4.41 -14.50
CA GLY A 323 0.49 5.38 -13.72
C GLY A 323 -0.32 4.72 -12.63
N ALA A 324 -1.07 5.53 -11.90
CA ALA A 324 -1.99 5.06 -10.87
C ALA A 324 -3.37 4.76 -11.49
N LEU A 325 -4.00 3.69 -11.04
CA LEU A 325 -5.36 3.33 -11.48
C LEU A 325 -6.36 4.30 -10.85
N ASN A 326 -7.39 4.67 -11.61
CA ASN A 326 -8.52 5.41 -11.08
C ASN A 326 -9.49 4.43 -10.38
N PRO A 327 -9.79 4.57 -9.09
CA PRO A 327 -10.68 3.65 -8.37
C PRO A 327 -12.06 3.49 -9.02
N HIS A 328 -12.59 4.56 -9.62
CA HIS A 328 -13.88 4.51 -10.30
C HIS A 328 -13.87 3.65 -11.57
N ASP A 329 -12.77 3.66 -12.32
CA ASP A 329 -12.63 2.82 -13.51
C ASP A 329 -12.42 1.35 -13.12
N VAL A 330 -11.64 1.09 -12.07
CA VAL A 330 -11.51 -0.27 -11.50
C VAL A 330 -12.87 -0.80 -11.05
N LEU A 331 -13.68 0.02 -10.37
CA LEU A 331 -15.04 -0.37 -9.96
C LEU A 331 -15.93 -0.72 -11.16
N ARG A 332 -15.91 0.12 -12.20
CA ARG A 332 -16.73 -0.07 -13.41
C ARG A 332 -16.32 -1.31 -14.20
N ILE A 333 -15.02 -1.56 -14.31
CA ILE A 333 -14.45 -2.59 -15.18
C ILE A 333 -14.34 -3.92 -14.44
N SER A 334 -13.72 -3.93 -13.25
CA SER A 334 -13.35 -5.15 -12.53
C SER A 334 -14.25 -5.47 -11.33
N GLY A 335 -15.15 -4.55 -10.95
CA GLY A 335 -16.14 -4.75 -9.89
C GLY A 335 -15.68 -4.39 -8.49
N VAL A 336 -16.55 -4.70 -7.51
CA VAL A 336 -16.42 -4.24 -6.12
C VAL A 336 -15.22 -4.86 -5.41
N GLU A 337 -15.00 -6.18 -5.55
CA GLU A 337 -13.92 -6.90 -4.87
C GLU A 337 -12.55 -6.37 -5.32
N ALA A 338 -12.38 -6.15 -6.63
CA ALA A 338 -11.13 -5.63 -7.19
C ALA A 338 -10.78 -4.22 -6.68
N VAL A 339 -11.79 -3.35 -6.51
CA VAL A 339 -11.57 -2.02 -5.91
C VAL A 339 -11.19 -2.12 -4.44
N GLN A 340 -11.84 -3.01 -3.68
CA GLN A 340 -11.51 -3.22 -2.28
C GLN A 340 -10.06 -3.68 -2.11
N ASP A 341 -9.63 -4.63 -2.91
CA ASP A 341 -8.24 -5.10 -2.91
C ASP A 341 -7.28 -4.01 -3.37
N TYR A 342 -7.59 -3.29 -4.45
CA TYR A 342 -6.77 -2.20 -4.95
C TYR A 342 -6.55 -1.10 -3.90
N LEU A 343 -7.62 -0.65 -3.24
CA LEU A 343 -7.53 0.38 -2.20
C LEU A 343 -6.75 -0.13 -0.98
N THR A 344 -7.03 -1.37 -0.54
CA THR A 344 -6.35 -1.97 0.62
C THR A 344 -4.84 -2.08 0.35
N GLN A 345 -4.46 -2.67 -0.78
CA GLN A 345 -3.05 -2.86 -1.11
C GLN A 345 -2.36 -1.52 -1.41
N GLY A 346 -3.05 -0.59 -2.08
CA GLY A 346 -2.52 0.73 -2.36
C GLY A 346 -2.16 1.52 -1.10
N VAL A 347 -3.01 1.49 -0.08
CA VAL A 347 -2.73 2.15 1.20
C VAL A 347 -1.61 1.43 1.95
N LEU A 348 -1.68 0.09 2.05
CA LEU A 348 -0.63 -0.70 2.72
C LEU A 348 0.74 -0.49 2.11
N ALA A 349 0.84 -0.46 0.76
CA ALA A 349 2.09 -0.24 0.06
C ALA A 349 2.76 1.08 0.46
N VAL A 350 1.97 2.17 0.58
CA VAL A 350 2.50 3.47 1.02
C VAL A 350 3.07 3.41 2.44
N TYR A 351 2.36 2.80 3.38
CA TYR A 351 2.83 2.70 4.77
C TYR A 351 4.04 1.77 4.90
N ARG A 352 4.03 0.62 4.21
CA ARG A 352 5.15 -0.34 4.20
C ARG A 352 6.44 0.25 3.60
N GLN A 353 6.34 1.02 2.52
CA GLN A 353 7.50 1.74 1.96
C GLN A 353 8.17 2.66 2.98
N GLN A 354 7.41 3.14 3.96
CA GLN A 354 7.90 3.97 5.05
C GLN A 354 8.31 3.15 6.30
N GLY A 355 8.25 1.80 6.21
CA GLY A 355 8.57 0.90 7.32
C GLY A 355 7.56 0.96 8.46
N VAL A 356 6.31 1.26 8.15
CA VAL A 356 5.18 1.22 9.07
C VAL A 356 4.29 0.05 8.70
N ASP A 357 4.05 -0.84 9.65
CA ASP A 357 3.15 -1.97 9.47
C ASP A 357 1.78 -1.66 10.07
N ILE A 358 0.74 -1.74 9.24
CA ILE A 358 -0.65 -1.53 9.62
C ILE A 358 -1.45 -2.79 9.26
N ASN A 359 -2.26 -3.27 10.21
CA ASN A 359 -3.09 -4.43 9.94
C ASN A 359 -4.19 -4.10 8.90
N GLU A 360 -4.39 -4.99 7.93
CA GLU A 360 -5.40 -4.85 6.87
C GLU A 360 -6.80 -4.55 7.41
N LYS A 361 -7.16 -5.07 8.59
CA LYS A 361 -8.49 -4.88 9.20
C LYS A 361 -8.87 -3.41 9.36
N HIS A 362 -7.91 -2.56 9.75
CA HIS A 362 -8.17 -1.13 9.93
C HIS A 362 -8.54 -0.46 8.60
N ILE A 363 -7.85 -0.82 7.54
CA ILE A 363 -8.12 -0.29 6.20
C ILE A 363 -9.45 -0.83 5.67
N GLU A 364 -9.73 -2.13 5.87
CA GLU A 364 -11.01 -2.76 5.49
C GLU A 364 -12.22 -2.04 6.12
N VAL A 365 -12.11 -1.58 7.38
CA VAL A 365 -13.17 -0.82 8.07
C VAL A 365 -13.47 0.49 7.34
N ILE A 366 -12.42 1.24 6.97
CA ILE A 366 -12.58 2.52 6.27
C ILE A 366 -13.18 2.29 4.88
N ILE A 367 -12.64 1.34 4.12
CA ILE A 367 -13.12 1.02 2.76
C ILE A 367 -14.59 0.58 2.79
N ARG A 368 -14.99 -0.22 3.78
CA ARG A 368 -16.40 -0.60 3.94
C ARG A 368 -17.32 0.63 4.06
N GLN A 369 -16.90 1.63 4.81
CA GLN A 369 -17.67 2.87 4.95
C GLN A 369 -17.67 3.70 3.65
N MET A 370 -16.56 3.75 2.92
CA MET A 370 -16.49 4.41 1.61
C MET A 370 -17.49 3.81 0.60
N MET A 371 -17.68 2.48 0.66
CA MET A 371 -18.53 1.74 -0.28
C MET A 371 -19.96 1.48 0.23
N ARG A 372 -20.35 2.11 1.34
CA ARG A 372 -21.67 1.88 1.95
C ARG A 372 -22.84 2.45 1.14
N LYS A 373 -22.61 3.52 0.37
CA LYS A 373 -23.66 4.22 -0.38
C LYS A 373 -23.64 3.80 -1.83
N VAL A 374 -24.83 3.68 -2.43
CA VAL A 374 -25.04 3.43 -3.85
C VAL A 374 -25.77 4.61 -4.48
N ARG A 375 -25.52 4.85 -5.75
CA ARG A 375 -26.27 5.80 -6.56
C ARG A 375 -27.46 5.09 -7.17
N VAL A 376 -28.65 5.62 -6.93
CA VAL A 376 -29.86 5.16 -7.61
C VAL A 376 -29.88 5.79 -9.00
N GLU A 377 -29.87 4.96 -10.04
CA GLU A 377 -29.92 5.42 -11.44
C GLU A 377 -31.37 5.46 -11.94
N GLU A 378 -32.15 4.42 -11.62
CA GLU A 378 -33.57 4.31 -11.93
C GLU A 378 -34.36 4.11 -10.64
N PRO A 379 -35.08 5.13 -10.15
CA PRO A 379 -35.76 5.04 -8.86
C PRO A 379 -36.98 4.08 -8.88
N GLY A 380 -37.46 3.67 -10.06
CA GLY A 380 -38.71 2.93 -10.22
C GLY A 380 -39.94 3.81 -10.06
N ASP A 381 -41.12 3.21 -10.14
CA ASP A 381 -42.44 3.85 -9.95
C ASP A 381 -42.75 4.06 -8.47
#